data_63293d5a71afb936fbd4374061f50d4e
#
_entry.id   63293d5a71afb936fbd4374061f50d4e
#
_cell.length_a   1.000
_cell.length_b   1.000
_cell.length_c   1.000
_cell.angle_alpha   90.00
_cell.angle_beta   90.00
_cell.angle_gamma   90.00
#
_symmetry.space_group_name_H-M   'P 1'
#
loop_
_entity.id
_entity.type
_entity.pdbx_description
1 polymer ?
#
loop_
_entity_poly.entity_id
_entity_poly.type
_entity_poly.pdbx_seq_one_letter_code
_entity_poly.pdbx_strand_id
1 'polypeptide(L)'
;MLTRHALTRRADTNGVDAAVVERDYVLAHVVAQLRHARPNDGGRLVFKGGTAIRFIYLPDYRYSADLDFTVINGSAEAATGALGQVLEAARDHVGFPHLELTGDDKPAISYIGPLGATQPRQIKLDLATDEHVESVEERALLDIWPDLYDLFRLTEDAGLSLAEVRPLFECKARAKTLDPTTFAPRFEGRIERYSQRWSTEMSEHLADPPRFEDVVRVVRRHLRKARLLDA
;
A
#
# COMPACT_ATOMS: atom_id res chain seq x y z
N MET A 1 -2.72 -24.27 2.89
CA MET A 1 -3.67 -23.20 2.48
C MET A 1 -4.87 -23.19 3.41
N LEU A 2 -5.45 -22.02 3.73
CA LEU A 2 -6.71 -21.92 4.48
C LEU A 2 -7.85 -22.59 3.72
N THR A 3 -8.89 -23.06 4.45
CA THR A 3 -10.12 -23.55 3.81
C THR A 3 -11.04 -22.36 3.46
N ARG A 4 -11.89 -22.53 2.43
CA ARG A 4 -12.94 -21.56 2.07
C ARG A 4 -13.78 -21.17 3.30
N HIS A 5 -14.23 -22.15 4.09
CA HIS A 5 -15.05 -21.92 5.27
C HIS A 5 -14.33 -21.03 6.32
N ALA A 6 -13.04 -21.27 6.59
CA ALA A 6 -12.27 -20.49 7.54
C ALA A 6 -12.12 -19.04 7.08
N LEU A 7 -11.92 -18.83 5.77
CA LEU A 7 -11.79 -17.51 5.17
C LEU A 7 -13.11 -16.74 5.20
N THR A 8 -14.24 -17.37 4.82
CA THR A 8 -15.57 -16.75 4.87
C THR A 8 -15.95 -16.35 6.29
N ARG A 9 -15.72 -17.24 7.27
CA ARG A 9 -15.98 -16.92 8.69
C ARG A 9 -15.15 -15.71 9.16
N ARG A 10 -13.90 -15.58 8.70
CA ARG A 10 -13.07 -14.42 9.03
C ARG A 10 -13.61 -13.12 8.37
N ALA A 11 -14.11 -13.22 7.15
CA ALA A 11 -14.76 -12.10 6.45
C ALA A 11 -16.01 -11.63 7.19
N ASP A 12 -16.88 -12.57 7.60
CA ASP A 12 -18.09 -12.28 8.39
C ASP A 12 -17.74 -11.61 9.73
N THR A 13 -16.71 -12.13 10.43
CA THR A 13 -16.26 -11.56 11.71
C THR A 13 -15.72 -10.13 11.54
N ASN A 14 -15.04 -9.85 10.43
CA ASN A 14 -14.45 -8.55 10.16
C ASN A 14 -15.40 -7.60 9.41
N GLY A 15 -16.60 -8.05 9.03
CA GLY A 15 -17.60 -7.25 8.33
C GLY A 15 -17.16 -6.80 6.93
N VAL A 16 -16.32 -7.58 6.23
CA VAL A 16 -15.79 -7.26 4.90
C VAL A 16 -16.05 -8.39 3.92
N ASP A 17 -15.95 -8.10 2.61
CA ASP A 17 -16.12 -9.12 1.57
C ASP A 17 -15.04 -10.23 1.69
N ALA A 18 -15.45 -11.47 1.44
CA ALA A 18 -14.54 -12.62 1.49
C ALA A 18 -13.39 -12.52 0.47
N ALA A 19 -13.59 -11.84 -0.65
CA ALA A 19 -12.55 -11.61 -1.64
C ALA A 19 -11.47 -10.64 -1.12
N VAL A 20 -11.82 -9.69 -0.26
CA VAL A 20 -10.86 -8.79 0.40
C VAL A 20 -9.96 -9.58 1.35
N VAL A 21 -10.57 -10.47 2.16
CA VAL A 21 -9.81 -11.34 3.08
C VAL A 21 -8.95 -12.35 2.33
N GLU A 22 -9.44 -12.88 1.20
CA GLU A 22 -8.64 -13.77 0.35
C GLU A 22 -7.41 -13.06 -0.22
N ARG A 23 -7.59 -11.85 -0.76
CA ARG A 23 -6.49 -11.04 -1.27
C ARG A 23 -5.45 -10.74 -0.19
N ASP A 24 -5.90 -10.33 1.00
CA ASP A 24 -5.04 -10.10 2.16
C ASP A 24 -4.25 -11.37 2.55
N TYR A 25 -4.90 -12.52 2.53
CA TYR A 25 -4.25 -13.80 2.79
C TYR A 25 -3.16 -14.12 1.76
N VAL A 26 -3.42 -13.91 0.48
CA VAL A 26 -2.41 -14.09 -0.58
C VAL A 26 -1.26 -13.11 -0.41
N LEU A 27 -1.56 -11.82 -0.19
CA LEU A 27 -0.55 -10.78 0.06
C LEU A 27 0.33 -11.11 1.26
N ALA A 28 -0.23 -11.59 2.38
CA ALA A 28 0.53 -11.99 3.55
C ALA A 28 1.59 -13.05 3.23
N HIS A 29 1.24 -14.04 2.40
CA HIS A 29 2.16 -15.09 2.01
C HIS A 29 3.22 -14.62 1.01
N VAL A 30 2.88 -13.72 0.09
CA VAL A 30 3.84 -13.08 -0.80
C VAL A 30 4.83 -12.23 -0.01
N VAL A 31 4.33 -11.38 0.90
CA VAL A 31 5.16 -10.51 1.75
C VAL A 31 6.12 -11.34 2.61
N ALA A 32 5.67 -12.47 3.17
CA ALA A 32 6.52 -13.37 3.95
C ALA A 32 7.70 -13.94 3.17
N GLN A 33 7.62 -14.01 1.84
CA GLN A 33 8.68 -14.49 0.96
C GLN A 33 9.56 -13.38 0.36
N LEU A 34 9.28 -12.10 0.61
CA LEU A 34 10.08 -10.98 0.08
C LEU A 34 11.57 -11.06 0.46
N ARG A 35 11.91 -11.75 1.55
CA ARG A 35 13.30 -12.05 1.92
C ARG A 35 14.08 -12.79 0.83
N HIS A 36 13.40 -13.45 -0.11
CA HIS A 36 13.98 -14.17 -1.24
C HIS A 36 14.15 -13.31 -2.49
N ALA A 37 13.60 -12.08 -2.51
CA ALA A 37 13.77 -11.16 -3.63
C ALA A 37 15.24 -10.78 -3.80
N ARG A 38 15.83 -11.16 -4.92
CA ARG A 38 17.24 -10.87 -5.26
C ARG A 38 17.31 -10.44 -6.73
N PRO A 39 17.18 -9.12 -7.02
CA PRO A 39 17.41 -8.62 -8.36
C PRO A 39 18.82 -9.02 -8.84
N ASN A 40 18.92 -9.54 -10.05
CA ASN A 40 20.18 -10.09 -10.61
C ASN A 40 21.17 -9.00 -11.05
N ASP A 41 20.74 -7.74 -11.09
CA ASP A 41 21.57 -6.57 -11.40
C ASP A 41 22.15 -5.85 -10.16
N GLY A 42 21.95 -6.43 -8.97
CA GLY A 42 22.39 -5.85 -7.70
C GLY A 42 21.49 -4.75 -7.16
N GLY A 43 20.37 -4.47 -7.82
CA GLY A 43 19.35 -3.54 -7.34
C GLY A 43 18.67 -4.00 -6.06
N ARG A 44 17.93 -3.10 -5.44
CA ARG A 44 17.18 -3.36 -4.20
C ARG A 44 15.71 -2.99 -4.38
N LEU A 45 14.82 -3.81 -3.81
CA LEU A 45 13.40 -3.54 -3.72
C LEU A 45 13.08 -2.93 -2.35
N VAL A 46 12.50 -1.75 -2.34
CA VAL A 46 11.97 -1.11 -1.13
C VAL A 46 10.47 -1.27 -1.13
N PHE A 47 9.97 -2.08 -0.21
CA PHE A 47 8.54 -2.34 -0.03
C PHE A 47 7.87 -1.12 0.62
N LYS A 48 6.75 -0.66 0.04
CA LYS A 48 6.05 0.56 0.45
C LYS A 48 4.53 0.40 0.36
N GLY A 49 3.80 1.52 0.47
CA GLY A 49 2.35 1.57 0.29
C GLY A 49 1.54 1.01 1.46
N GLY A 50 0.23 0.96 1.29
CA GLY A 50 -0.72 0.49 2.30
C GLY A 50 -0.48 -0.95 2.76
N THR A 51 0.00 -1.80 1.86
CA THR A 51 0.32 -3.20 2.18
C THR A 51 1.53 -3.30 3.10
N ALA A 52 2.57 -2.46 2.90
CA ALA A 52 3.70 -2.39 3.82
C ALA A 52 3.28 -1.86 5.20
N ILE A 53 2.42 -0.84 5.24
CA ILE A 53 1.87 -0.31 6.51
C ILE A 53 1.16 -1.43 7.28
N ARG A 54 0.29 -2.18 6.62
CA ARG A 54 -0.48 -3.26 7.23
C ARG A 54 0.38 -4.39 7.78
N PHE A 55 1.31 -4.90 6.99
CA PHE A 55 2.05 -6.11 7.39
C PHE A 55 3.30 -5.84 8.23
N ILE A 56 3.86 -4.63 8.16
CA ILE A 56 5.13 -4.31 8.81
C ILE A 56 4.94 -3.41 10.04
N TYR A 57 3.98 -2.47 9.99
CA TYR A 57 3.90 -1.39 10.98
C TYR A 57 2.63 -1.40 11.83
N LEU A 58 1.46 -1.72 11.26
CA LEU A 58 0.16 -1.64 11.93
C LEU A 58 -0.67 -2.90 11.65
N PRO A 59 -0.63 -3.94 12.50
CA PRO A 59 -1.30 -5.22 12.25
C PRO A 59 -2.82 -5.12 12.04
N ASP A 60 -3.48 -4.16 12.70
CA ASP A 60 -4.93 -3.92 12.61
C ASP A 60 -5.28 -2.82 11.59
N TYR A 61 -4.37 -2.60 10.64
CA TYR A 61 -4.58 -1.62 9.59
C TYR A 61 -5.63 -2.09 8.57
N ARG A 62 -6.21 -1.13 7.82
CA ARG A 62 -7.14 -1.44 6.73
C ARG A 62 -6.58 -2.47 5.75
N TYR A 63 -7.46 -3.21 5.13
CA TYR A 63 -7.08 -4.09 4.02
C TYR A 63 -6.50 -3.27 2.86
N SER A 64 -5.48 -3.83 2.20
CA SER A 64 -4.84 -3.22 1.03
C SER A 64 -5.08 -4.07 -0.22
N ALA A 65 -4.99 -3.43 -1.38
CA ALA A 65 -5.31 -4.06 -2.66
C ALA A 65 -4.08 -4.33 -3.52
N ASP A 66 -3.01 -3.57 -3.33
CA ASP A 66 -1.89 -3.44 -4.23
C ASP A 66 -0.58 -3.84 -3.56
N LEU A 67 0.45 -4.10 -4.35
CA LEU A 67 1.81 -4.35 -3.88
C LEU A 67 2.74 -3.32 -4.52
N ASP A 68 3.32 -2.45 -3.70
CA ASP A 68 4.08 -1.30 -4.16
C ASP A 68 5.56 -1.41 -3.79
N PHE A 69 6.45 -1.15 -4.75
CA PHE A 69 7.90 -1.12 -4.53
C PHE A 69 8.55 0.09 -5.19
N THR A 70 9.64 0.54 -4.58
CA THR A 70 10.64 1.38 -5.26
C THR A 70 11.88 0.54 -5.53
N VAL A 71 12.36 0.58 -6.77
CA VAL A 71 13.60 -0.07 -7.20
C VAL A 71 14.74 0.91 -7.06
N ILE A 72 15.77 0.54 -6.29
CA ILE A 72 16.97 1.37 -6.07
C ILE A 72 18.16 0.71 -6.74
N ASN A 73 18.91 1.47 -7.52
CA ASN A 73 20.14 1.03 -8.20
C ASN A 73 19.95 -0.22 -9.04
N GLY A 74 18.77 -0.39 -9.66
CA GLY A 74 18.43 -1.55 -10.48
C GLY A 74 17.36 -1.22 -11.51
N SER A 75 17.01 -2.22 -12.33
CA SER A 75 16.00 -2.12 -13.37
C SER A 75 14.66 -2.71 -12.94
N ALA A 76 13.57 -2.24 -13.56
CA ALA A 76 12.25 -2.83 -13.35
C ALA A 76 12.21 -4.31 -13.80
N GLU A 77 12.96 -4.66 -14.85
CA GLU A 77 13.06 -6.04 -15.36
C GLU A 77 13.69 -6.98 -14.32
N ALA A 78 14.83 -6.60 -13.73
CA ALA A 78 15.49 -7.39 -12.69
C ALA A 78 14.62 -7.49 -11.41
N ALA A 79 13.91 -6.43 -11.06
CA ALA A 79 12.96 -6.40 -9.96
C ALA A 79 11.78 -7.36 -10.21
N THR A 80 11.22 -7.34 -11.42
CA THR A 80 10.14 -8.24 -11.84
C THR A 80 10.59 -9.70 -11.78
N GLY A 81 11.79 -10.01 -12.27
CA GLY A 81 12.37 -11.34 -12.18
C GLY A 81 12.53 -11.83 -10.73
N ALA A 82 13.00 -10.96 -9.83
CA ALA A 82 13.13 -11.26 -8.41
C ALA A 82 11.76 -11.50 -7.73
N LEU A 83 10.75 -10.74 -8.11
CA LEU A 83 9.38 -10.94 -7.60
C LEU A 83 8.76 -12.25 -8.14
N GLY A 84 9.10 -12.67 -9.37
CA GLY A 84 8.73 -13.98 -9.88
C GLY A 84 9.21 -15.12 -8.97
N GLN A 85 10.46 -15.06 -8.50
CA GLN A 85 11.00 -16.02 -7.54
C GLN A 85 10.27 -16.00 -6.18
N VAL A 86 9.88 -14.82 -5.72
CA VAL A 86 9.07 -14.65 -4.50
C VAL A 86 7.72 -15.32 -4.64
N LEU A 87 7.05 -15.15 -5.78
CA LEU A 87 5.74 -15.76 -6.04
C LEU A 87 5.85 -17.29 -6.14
N GLU A 88 6.89 -17.80 -6.80
CA GLU A 88 7.15 -19.22 -6.86
C GLU A 88 7.37 -19.82 -5.46
N ALA A 89 8.19 -19.17 -4.63
CA ALA A 89 8.41 -19.59 -3.24
C ALA A 89 7.12 -19.53 -2.40
N ALA A 90 6.28 -18.51 -2.58
CA ALA A 90 5.00 -18.40 -1.89
C ALA A 90 4.00 -19.46 -2.35
N ARG A 91 3.93 -19.72 -3.66
CA ARG A 91 3.09 -20.77 -4.25
C ARG A 91 3.46 -22.14 -3.69
N ASP A 92 4.73 -22.49 -3.70
CA ASP A 92 5.20 -23.79 -3.26
C ASP A 92 5.04 -23.99 -1.74
N HIS A 93 5.27 -22.93 -0.96
CA HIS A 93 5.13 -22.98 0.49
C HIS A 93 3.67 -23.20 0.95
N VAL A 94 2.71 -22.58 0.25
CA VAL A 94 1.29 -22.59 0.65
C VAL A 94 0.48 -23.62 -0.12
N GLY A 95 0.92 -23.98 -1.32
CA GLY A 95 0.20 -24.82 -2.26
C GLY A 95 -0.92 -24.07 -2.97
N PHE A 96 -0.70 -22.82 -3.39
CA PHE A 96 -1.66 -22.10 -4.23
C PHE A 96 -1.77 -22.79 -5.59
N PRO A 97 -3.01 -23.07 -6.09
CA PRO A 97 -3.21 -23.66 -7.41
C PRO A 97 -2.62 -22.82 -8.55
N HIS A 98 -2.67 -21.50 -8.37
CA HIS A 98 -2.14 -20.53 -9.31
C HIS A 98 -1.67 -19.30 -8.53
N LEU A 99 -0.43 -18.88 -8.76
CA LEU A 99 0.17 -17.65 -8.23
C LEU A 99 1.33 -17.28 -9.14
N GLU A 100 1.15 -16.34 -10.05
CA GLU A 100 2.11 -16.00 -11.10
C GLU A 100 2.11 -14.52 -11.40
N LEU A 101 3.24 -14.04 -11.93
CA LEU A 101 3.34 -12.69 -12.46
C LEU A 101 2.76 -12.66 -13.89
N THR A 102 2.01 -11.61 -14.20
CA THR A 102 1.39 -11.39 -15.51
C THR A 102 1.52 -9.93 -15.94
N GLY A 103 1.47 -9.68 -17.26
CA GLY A 103 1.49 -8.35 -17.85
C GLY A 103 2.90 -7.76 -18.00
N ASP A 104 3.29 -7.47 -19.24
CA ASP A 104 4.62 -6.94 -19.56
C ASP A 104 4.72 -5.44 -19.22
N ASP A 105 3.76 -4.63 -19.68
CA ASP A 105 3.76 -3.18 -19.45
C ASP A 105 3.17 -2.77 -18.09
N LYS A 106 2.23 -3.56 -17.57
CA LYS A 106 1.55 -3.34 -16.29
C LYS A 106 1.58 -4.63 -15.48
N PRO A 107 2.64 -4.85 -14.72
CA PRO A 107 2.78 -6.09 -13.98
C PRO A 107 1.66 -6.23 -12.93
N ALA A 108 1.15 -7.45 -12.81
CA ALA A 108 0.15 -7.83 -11.82
C ALA A 108 0.43 -9.25 -11.33
N ILE A 109 -0.04 -9.56 -10.14
CA ILE A 109 -0.02 -10.90 -9.59
C ILE A 109 -1.36 -11.56 -9.89
N SER A 110 -1.34 -12.62 -10.68
CA SER A 110 -2.50 -13.45 -10.98
C SER A 110 -2.56 -14.62 -9.99
N TYR A 111 -3.71 -14.84 -9.33
CA TYR A 111 -3.81 -15.88 -8.31
C TYR A 111 -5.18 -16.58 -8.28
N ILE A 112 -5.17 -17.84 -7.81
CA ILE A 112 -6.34 -18.58 -7.35
C ILE A 112 -6.10 -18.93 -5.87
N GLY A 113 -6.94 -18.38 -5.01
CA GLY A 113 -6.85 -18.54 -3.57
C GLY A 113 -7.88 -19.55 -3.02
N PRO A 114 -8.07 -19.57 -1.67
CA PRO A 114 -8.97 -20.52 -0.98
C PRO A 114 -10.43 -20.46 -1.38
N LEU A 115 -10.92 -19.36 -1.95
CA LEU A 115 -12.30 -19.26 -2.45
C LEU A 115 -12.53 -20.12 -3.70
N GLY A 116 -11.45 -20.55 -4.38
CA GLY A 116 -11.53 -21.44 -5.53
C GLY A 116 -12.25 -20.78 -6.71
N ALA A 117 -11.85 -19.56 -7.07
CA ALA A 117 -12.41 -18.89 -8.23
C ALA A 117 -12.11 -19.68 -9.51
N THR A 118 -13.05 -19.68 -10.46
CA THR A 118 -12.89 -20.35 -11.77
C THR A 118 -11.95 -19.60 -12.69
N GLN A 119 -11.80 -18.29 -12.47
CA GLN A 119 -10.84 -17.42 -13.16
C GLN A 119 -9.88 -16.83 -12.14
N PRO A 120 -8.59 -16.71 -12.47
CA PRO A 120 -7.63 -16.04 -11.61
C PRO A 120 -8.05 -14.59 -11.31
N ARG A 121 -7.83 -14.17 -10.07
CA ARG A 121 -7.95 -12.77 -9.64
C ARG A 121 -6.61 -12.07 -9.78
N GLN A 122 -6.62 -10.76 -9.76
CA GLN A 122 -5.39 -9.97 -9.90
C GLN A 122 -5.16 -9.06 -8.69
N ILE A 123 -3.88 -8.92 -8.35
CA ILE A 123 -3.35 -7.91 -7.44
C ILE A 123 -2.45 -7.01 -8.28
N LYS A 124 -2.68 -5.70 -8.25
CA LYS A 124 -1.84 -4.73 -8.95
C LYS A 124 -0.45 -4.73 -8.32
N LEU A 125 0.57 -4.70 -9.16
CA LEU A 125 1.97 -4.51 -8.77
C LEU A 125 2.45 -3.17 -9.32
N ASP A 126 2.96 -2.31 -8.45
CA ASP A 126 3.53 -1.02 -8.83
C ASP A 126 5.04 -1.00 -8.56
N LEU A 127 5.83 -0.73 -9.60
CA LEU A 127 7.29 -0.68 -9.55
C LEU A 127 7.75 0.72 -9.99
N ALA A 128 8.12 1.58 -9.02
CA ALA A 128 8.68 2.89 -9.30
C ALA A 128 10.21 2.81 -9.35
N THR A 129 10.83 3.33 -10.41
CA THR A 129 12.29 3.39 -10.59
C THR A 129 12.85 4.79 -10.45
N ASP A 130 12.00 5.81 -10.44
CA ASP A 130 12.34 7.24 -10.46
C ASP A 130 12.18 7.94 -9.09
N GLU A 131 11.93 7.17 -8.05
CA GLU A 131 11.74 7.71 -6.71
C GLU A 131 13.06 7.88 -5.96
N HIS A 132 13.26 9.08 -5.39
CA HIS A 132 14.36 9.33 -4.48
C HIS A 132 14.09 8.66 -3.13
N VAL A 133 15.01 7.82 -2.66
CA VAL A 133 14.97 7.17 -1.35
C VAL A 133 16.24 7.54 -0.60
N GLU A 134 16.12 8.33 0.46
CA GLU A 134 17.28 8.74 1.28
C GLU A 134 17.75 7.63 2.22
N SER A 135 16.81 6.90 2.82
CA SER A 135 17.10 5.69 3.57
C SER A 135 16.01 4.64 3.38
N VAL A 136 16.35 3.37 3.62
CA VAL A 136 15.39 2.25 3.50
C VAL A 136 14.29 2.32 4.57
N GLU A 137 14.52 3.07 5.65
CA GLU A 137 13.57 3.27 6.74
C GLU A 137 12.65 4.48 6.52
N GLU A 138 12.94 5.32 5.53
CA GLU A 138 12.16 6.52 5.26
C GLU A 138 10.93 6.24 4.42
N ARG A 139 9.77 6.60 4.95
CA ARG A 139 8.45 6.37 4.38
C ARG A 139 8.02 7.57 3.55
N ALA A 140 7.74 7.35 2.27
CA ALA A 140 7.20 8.40 1.40
C ALA A 140 5.68 8.41 1.40
N LEU A 141 5.12 9.57 1.62
CA LEU A 141 3.69 9.87 1.54
C LEU A 141 3.46 10.72 0.29
N LEU A 142 2.95 10.16 -0.79
CA LEU A 142 2.81 10.95 -2.03
C LEU A 142 1.52 10.76 -2.83
N ASP A 143 0.60 9.86 -2.45
CA ASP A 143 -0.72 9.81 -3.08
C ASP A 143 -1.83 9.97 -2.05
N ILE A 144 -2.85 10.81 -2.31
CA ILE A 144 -3.71 11.34 -1.25
C ILE A 144 -4.97 10.49 -1.01
N TRP A 145 -5.13 9.41 -1.74
CA TRP A 145 -6.26 8.50 -1.58
C TRP A 145 -5.85 7.04 -1.75
N PRO A 146 -5.93 6.25 -0.82
CA PRO A 146 -6.38 6.14 0.56
C PRO A 146 -5.46 6.78 1.60
N ASP A 147 -4.49 7.56 1.21
CA ASP A 147 -3.40 8.12 2.01
C ASP A 147 -3.89 9.06 3.12
N LEU A 148 -5.09 9.66 2.97
CA LEU A 148 -5.67 10.49 4.05
C LEU A 148 -5.91 9.65 5.31
N TYR A 149 -6.41 8.43 5.16
CA TYR A 149 -6.58 7.49 6.27
C TYR A 149 -5.22 6.96 6.74
N ASP A 150 -4.30 6.71 5.83
CA ASP A 150 -2.95 6.27 6.13
C ASP A 150 -2.20 7.34 6.95
N LEU A 151 -2.30 8.62 6.56
CA LEU A 151 -1.76 9.74 7.33
C LEU A 151 -2.36 9.82 8.73
N PHE A 152 -3.68 9.69 8.84
CA PHE A 152 -4.37 9.67 10.13
C PHE A 152 -3.80 8.57 11.04
N ARG A 153 -3.74 7.32 10.56
CA ARG A 153 -3.25 6.18 11.35
C ARG A 153 -1.76 6.29 11.68
N LEU A 154 -0.93 6.71 10.72
CA LEU A 154 0.50 6.89 10.95
C LEU A 154 0.80 8.00 11.97
N THR A 155 0.03 9.09 11.95
CA THR A 155 0.25 10.19 12.90
C THR A 155 -0.32 9.92 14.28
N GLU A 156 -1.48 9.25 14.41
CA GLU A 156 -2.13 9.00 15.69
C GLU A 156 -1.65 7.69 16.35
N ASP A 157 -1.49 6.62 15.58
CA ASP A 157 -1.20 5.31 16.14
C ASP A 157 0.31 4.97 16.12
N ALA A 158 1.01 5.35 15.05
CA ALA A 158 2.45 5.10 14.93
C ALA A 158 3.31 6.28 15.39
N GLY A 159 2.71 7.41 15.78
CA GLY A 159 3.42 8.58 16.30
C GLY A 159 4.29 9.29 15.24
N LEU A 160 3.99 9.14 13.95
CA LEU A 160 4.76 9.77 12.88
C LEU A 160 4.67 11.29 12.96
N SER A 161 5.81 11.97 13.04
CA SER A 161 5.91 13.43 13.01
C SER A 161 6.00 13.93 11.57
N LEU A 162 4.93 14.55 11.04
CA LEU A 162 4.97 15.16 9.71
C LEU A 162 5.97 16.31 9.61
N ALA A 163 6.32 16.95 10.73
CA ALA A 163 7.34 18.00 10.76
C ALA A 163 8.74 17.43 10.48
N GLU A 164 9.03 16.21 10.95
CA GLU A 164 10.31 15.54 10.70
C GLU A 164 10.44 15.03 9.27
N VAL A 165 9.34 14.58 8.66
CA VAL A 165 9.34 14.09 7.27
C VAL A 165 9.16 15.20 6.22
N ARG A 166 8.87 16.44 6.64
CA ARG A 166 8.70 17.57 5.72
C ARG A 166 9.87 17.80 4.77
N PRO A 167 11.15 17.78 5.21
CA PRO A 167 12.28 17.97 4.29
C PRO A 167 12.31 16.92 3.18
N LEU A 168 11.99 15.66 3.51
CA LEU A 168 11.91 14.57 2.55
C LEU A 168 10.76 14.81 1.54
N PHE A 169 9.58 15.23 2.02
CA PHE A 169 8.45 15.58 1.16
C PHE A 169 8.85 16.67 0.15
N GLU A 170 9.50 17.75 0.61
CA GLU A 170 9.96 18.85 -0.25
C GLU A 170 11.00 18.37 -1.27
N CYS A 171 11.94 17.53 -0.85
CA CYS A 171 12.94 16.93 -1.73
C CYS A 171 12.28 16.10 -2.84
N LYS A 172 11.37 15.20 -2.49
CA LYS A 172 10.63 14.34 -3.44
C LYS A 172 9.74 15.14 -4.38
N ALA A 173 9.05 16.17 -3.88
CA ALA A 173 8.23 17.05 -4.73
C ALA A 173 9.08 17.71 -5.79
N ARG A 174 10.25 18.27 -5.42
CA ARG A 174 11.19 18.90 -6.36
C ARG A 174 11.76 17.91 -7.37
N ALA A 175 12.09 16.69 -6.94
CA ALA A 175 12.57 15.63 -7.83
C ALA A 175 11.54 15.25 -8.90
N LYS A 176 10.24 15.36 -8.59
CA LYS A 176 9.12 15.18 -9.54
C LYS A 176 8.68 16.47 -10.23
N THR A 177 9.50 17.52 -10.20
CA THR A 177 9.19 18.85 -10.79
C THR A 177 7.89 19.48 -10.23
N LEU A 178 7.53 19.12 -9.00
CA LEU A 178 6.38 19.69 -8.31
C LEU A 178 6.86 20.82 -7.36
N ASP A 179 6.10 21.91 -7.31
CA ASP A 179 6.34 22.97 -6.34
C ASP A 179 5.70 22.59 -4.99
N PRO A 180 6.50 22.36 -3.91
CA PRO A 180 5.96 22.02 -2.60
C PRO A 180 4.99 23.07 -2.03
N THR A 181 5.13 24.34 -2.41
CA THR A 181 4.26 25.44 -1.94
C THR A 181 2.81 25.30 -2.45
N THR A 182 2.60 24.54 -3.52
CA THR A 182 1.27 24.28 -4.07
C THR A 182 0.51 23.15 -3.32
N PHE A 183 1.12 22.54 -2.30
CA PHE A 183 0.52 21.44 -1.58
C PHE A 183 -0.79 21.84 -0.88
N ALA A 184 -0.77 22.96 -0.13
CA ALA A 184 -1.94 23.42 0.63
C ALA A 184 -3.19 23.63 -0.24
N PRO A 185 -3.17 24.42 -1.31
CA PRO A 185 -4.34 24.59 -2.17
C PRO A 185 -4.76 23.31 -2.89
N ARG A 186 -3.83 22.42 -3.23
CA ARG A 186 -4.14 21.12 -3.83
C ARG A 186 -4.81 20.18 -2.83
N PHE A 187 -4.34 20.14 -1.60
CA PHE A 187 -4.94 19.36 -0.52
C PHE A 187 -6.38 19.81 -0.27
N GLU A 188 -6.59 21.10 0.00
CA GLU A 188 -7.92 21.64 0.28
C GLU A 188 -8.89 21.47 -0.90
N GLY A 189 -8.45 21.67 -2.13
CA GLY A 189 -9.26 21.46 -3.33
C GLY A 189 -9.70 20.00 -3.57
N ARG A 190 -9.06 19.03 -2.92
CA ARG A 190 -9.43 17.61 -3.02
C ARG A 190 -10.35 17.13 -1.89
N ILE A 191 -10.36 17.81 -0.75
CA ILE A 191 -11.10 17.39 0.45
C ILE A 191 -12.60 17.20 0.16
N GLU A 192 -13.24 18.11 -0.56
CA GLU A 192 -14.67 18.00 -0.90
C GLU A 192 -14.96 16.77 -1.76
N ARG A 193 -14.11 16.50 -2.75
CA ARG A 193 -14.22 15.31 -3.60
C ARG A 193 -14.05 14.01 -2.80
N TYR A 194 -13.15 14.00 -1.83
CA TYR A 194 -12.93 12.84 -0.95
C TYR A 194 -14.11 12.61 -0.01
N SER A 195 -14.73 13.66 0.51
CA SER A 195 -15.87 13.51 1.39
C SER A 195 -17.04 12.78 0.73
N GLN A 196 -17.29 13.05 -0.56
CA GLN A 196 -18.38 12.44 -1.31
C GLN A 196 -18.20 10.92 -1.53
N ARG A 197 -16.97 10.44 -1.55
CA ARG A 197 -16.64 9.04 -1.86
C ARG A 197 -16.18 8.25 -0.63
N TRP A 198 -15.90 8.93 0.49
CA TRP A 198 -15.28 8.35 1.67
C TRP A 198 -15.99 7.09 2.17
N SER A 199 -17.30 7.20 2.45
CA SER A 199 -18.07 6.09 3.01
C SER A 199 -18.04 4.85 2.10
N THR A 200 -18.24 5.03 0.79
CA THR A 200 -18.27 3.93 -0.17
C THR A 200 -16.89 3.26 -0.29
N GLU A 201 -15.85 4.05 -0.50
CA GLU A 201 -14.51 3.49 -0.74
C GLU A 201 -13.88 2.92 0.54
N MET A 202 -14.10 3.56 1.70
CA MET A 202 -13.56 3.04 2.96
C MET A 202 -14.28 1.78 3.44
N SER A 203 -15.57 1.59 3.13
CA SER A 203 -16.30 0.36 3.48
C SER A 203 -15.76 -0.89 2.74
N GLU A 204 -15.07 -0.72 1.63
CA GLU A 204 -14.36 -1.82 0.96
C GLU A 204 -13.14 -2.32 1.75
N HIS A 205 -12.65 -1.52 2.70
CA HIS A 205 -11.41 -1.78 3.44
C HIS A 205 -11.62 -1.93 4.95
N LEU A 206 -12.70 -1.38 5.50
CA LEU A 206 -13.00 -1.35 6.92
C LEU A 206 -14.50 -1.62 7.16
N ALA A 207 -14.81 -2.43 8.17
CA ALA A 207 -16.19 -2.66 8.59
C ALA A 207 -16.84 -1.41 9.21
N ASP A 208 -16.06 -0.64 9.97
CA ASP A 208 -16.50 0.59 10.64
C ASP A 208 -15.47 1.71 10.38
N PRO A 209 -15.55 2.38 9.22
CA PRO A 209 -14.64 3.46 8.91
C PRO A 209 -14.90 4.68 9.79
N PRO A 210 -13.85 5.39 10.24
CA PRO A 210 -14.02 6.63 10.99
C PRO A 210 -14.72 7.69 10.14
N ARG A 211 -15.37 8.64 10.79
CA ARG A 211 -16.03 9.74 10.10
C ARG A 211 -15.00 10.59 9.36
N PHE A 212 -15.31 10.95 8.14
CA PHE A 212 -14.43 11.75 7.29
C PHE A 212 -13.95 13.04 7.97
N GLU A 213 -14.87 13.76 8.61
CA GLU A 213 -14.59 15.03 9.26
C GLU A 213 -13.58 14.89 10.41
N ASP A 214 -13.62 13.76 11.13
CA ASP A 214 -12.69 13.47 12.22
C ASP A 214 -11.29 13.20 11.68
N VAL A 215 -11.18 12.41 10.62
CA VAL A 215 -9.92 12.11 9.95
C VAL A 215 -9.30 13.41 9.39
N VAL A 216 -10.07 14.20 8.66
CA VAL A 216 -9.59 15.47 8.07
C VAL A 216 -9.14 16.44 9.15
N ARG A 217 -9.91 16.57 10.23
CA ARG A 217 -9.56 17.44 11.36
C ARG A 217 -8.21 17.08 11.96
N VAL A 218 -7.97 15.79 12.18
CA VAL A 218 -6.71 15.29 12.74
C VAL A 218 -5.56 15.52 11.78
N VAL A 219 -5.72 15.12 10.51
CA VAL A 219 -4.67 15.29 9.48
C VAL A 219 -4.32 16.76 9.31
N ARG A 220 -5.30 17.66 9.21
CA ARG A 220 -5.06 19.12 9.16
C ARG A 220 -4.27 19.62 10.37
N ARG A 221 -4.56 19.15 11.57
CA ARG A 221 -3.80 19.49 12.78
C ARG A 221 -2.31 19.14 12.63
N HIS A 222 -1.99 17.95 12.14
CA HIS A 222 -0.60 17.51 11.92
C HIS A 222 0.08 18.26 10.78
N LEU A 223 -0.64 18.50 9.67
CA LEU A 223 -0.12 19.28 8.53
C LEU A 223 0.18 20.74 8.93
N ARG A 224 -0.66 21.38 9.77
CA ARG A 224 -0.38 22.72 10.33
C ARG A 224 0.84 22.72 11.23
N LYS A 225 0.99 21.73 12.13
CA LYS A 225 2.20 21.58 12.94
C LYS A 225 3.45 21.44 12.08
N ALA A 226 3.36 20.77 10.94
CA ALA A 226 4.42 20.63 9.97
C ALA A 226 4.61 21.87 9.08
N ARG A 227 3.78 22.91 9.21
CA ARG A 227 3.77 24.11 8.35
C ARG A 227 3.57 23.78 6.86
N LEU A 228 2.78 22.77 6.56
CA LEU A 228 2.35 22.38 5.22
C LEU A 228 0.95 22.93 4.89
N LEU A 229 0.20 23.36 5.89
CA LEU A 229 -1.02 24.17 5.77
C LEU A 229 -0.87 25.44 6.63
N ASP A 230 -1.62 26.48 6.24
CA ASP A 230 -1.74 27.71 7.01
C ASP A 230 -2.50 27.47 8.34
N ALA A 231 -2.32 28.37 9.29
CA ALA A 231 -2.85 28.27 10.64
C ALA A 231 -4.40 28.27 10.68
#